data_2fd4d467b5733966dadb63d94ad7d3fc
#
_entry.id   2fd4d467b5733966dadb63d94ad7d3fc
#
_cell.length_a   1.000
_cell.length_b   1.000
_cell.length_c   1.000
_cell.angle_alpha   90.00
_cell.angle_beta   90.00
_cell.angle_gamma   90.00
#
_symmetry.space_group_name_H-M   'P 1'
#
loop_
_entity.id
_entity.type
_entity.pdbx_description
1 polymer ?
#
loop_
_entity_poly.entity_id
_entity_poly.type
_entity_poly.pdbx_seq_one_letter_code
_entity_poly.pdbx_strand_id
1 'polypeptide(L)'
;MKQNSQLSRRNFIKSSATLGTIGVVGGIPILSSCSSKQQTKGEETPLPVLLDQAPDGKTLKAGLIGCGGRGTGAAIDFLNAGPNLEIVALGDVFQDQLNACRNILKEQKNVEIPDENCFIGFDSYEKVLDAGIDVVLLCTPPHFRPTHVEAAVNARKHIFMEKPIAVDPTGVRKVLASVKRAESLNLNIISGTIRRSQKDYMETRRRVLNGEIGDITGAHIIRNGGALWFRSRKPEWTDMEYMLRNWVNFCWLSGDHIAEQFIHEIDVMNWYLGEYPVKASGYGGRQRRVTGDQYDFFSIDYLYENGMRTHCAARQISGCSNGKVEQINCTEGYADAAGRLYNWKGEVIWEYPHPAEGDTASEWSVTNPFAQEHINLVAAIRNGETINDGEDQANSTLVAIMGRMAAYTGKDITREEVLNSDLYLGPKTYSMGSVDNIPETIPVAGVQHQE
;
A
#
# COMPACT_ATOMS: atom_id res chain seq x y z
N MET A 1 62.46 -24.20 5.09
CA MET A 1 61.30 -25.08 4.96
C MET A 1 60.26 -24.65 5.99
N LYS A 2 59.26 -23.92 5.62
CA LYS A 2 58.07 -23.58 6.45
C LYS A 2 56.83 -24.06 5.71
N GLN A 3 56.15 -25.03 6.30
CA GLN A 3 54.85 -25.55 5.82
C GLN A 3 53.76 -24.54 6.09
N ASN A 4 53.05 -24.15 5.04
CA ASN A 4 51.76 -23.42 5.13
C ASN A 4 50.66 -24.45 5.35
N SER A 5 49.99 -24.42 6.50
CA SER A 5 48.75 -25.15 6.74
C SER A 5 47.56 -24.28 6.32
N GLN A 6 46.88 -24.68 5.26
CA GLN A 6 45.60 -24.13 4.87
C GLN A 6 44.53 -24.58 5.87
N LEU A 7 43.92 -23.66 6.55
CA LEU A 7 42.73 -23.89 7.38
C LEU A 7 41.49 -24.05 6.47
N SER A 8 40.94 -25.25 6.46
CA SER A 8 39.71 -25.59 5.72
C SER A 8 38.48 -24.97 6.39
N ARG A 9 37.59 -24.38 5.60
CA ARG A 9 36.31 -23.80 6.02
C ARG A 9 35.39 -24.73 6.87
N ARG A 10 35.67 -26.03 6.82
CA ARG A 10 34.94 -27.06 7.57
C ARG A 10 35.23 -27.09 9.06
N ASN A 11 36.41 -26.57 9.50
CA ASN A 11 36.85 -26.58 10.90
C ASN A 11 36.41 -25.36 11.69
N PHE A 12 35.95 -24.27 11.04
CA PHE A 12 35.48 -23.09 11.71
C PHE A 12 34.08 -23.28 12.34
N ILE A 13 33.25 -24.14 11.75
CA ILE A 13 31.85 -24.35 12.19
C ILE A 13 31.74 -25.27 13.42
N LYS A 14 32.81 -26.03 13.77
CA LYS A 14 32.76 -26.96 14.92
C LYS A 14 33.24 -26.41 16.25
N SER A 15 33.74 -25.15 16.31
CA SER A 15 34.29 -24.56 17.52
C SER A 15 33.40 -23.57 18.26
N SER A 16 32.16 -23.36 17.82
CA SER A 16 31.23 -22.38 18.42
C SER A 16 30.13 -22.98 19.32
N ALA A 17 30.23 -24.25 19.63
CA ALA A 17 29.26 -24.91 20.52
C ALA A 17 29.96 -25.41 21.78
N THR A 18 30.25 -24.57 22.74
CA THR A 18 30.32 -24.85 24.19
C THR A 18 30.93 -23.63 24.91
N LEU A 19 30.14 -22.91 25.67
CA LEU A 19 30.40 -22.44 27.04
C LEU A 19 29.31 -21.45 27.44
N GLY A 20 28.54 -21.88 28.37
CA GLY A 20 27.47 -21.08 28.99
C GLY A 20 27.96 -20.38 30.24
N THR A 21 27.07 -19.55 30.71
CA THR A 21 26.83 -19.03 32.08
C THR A 21 27.62 -17.86 32.63
N ILE A 22 26.77 -16.89 33.07
CA ILE A 22 26.86 -15.94 34.19
C ILE A 22 27.54 -14.59 33.93
N GLY A 23 26.69 -13.53 34.09
CA GLY A 23 27.18 -12.17 34.36
C GLY A 23 26.15 -11.08 33.95
N VAL A 24 25.23 -10.73 34.84
CA VAL A 24 24.33 -9.57 34.72
C VAL A 24 25.12 -8.29 34.98
N VAL A 25 25.09 -7.31 34.04
CA VAL A 25 25.01 -5.87 34.33
C VAL A 25 24.69 -5.11 33.02
N GLY A 26 23.59 -4.36 33.02
CA GLY A 26 23.25 -3.12 32.35
C GLY A 26 23.77 -2.82 30.95
N GLY A 27 22.97 -3.08 29.93
CA GLY A 27 23.17 -2.59 28.58
C GLY A 27 22.00 -3.02 27.69
N ILE A 28 21.23 -2.09 27.23
CA ILE A 28 20.06 -2.34 26.36
C ILE A 28 20.54 -2.92 25.01
N PRO A 29 20.21 -4.15 24.64
CA PRO A 29 20.46 -4.60 23.29
C PRO A 29 19.31 -4.20 22.40
N ILE A 30 19.57 -3.26 21.50
CA ILE A 30 18.75 -3.08 20.28
C ILE A 30 19.08 -4.29 19.39
N LEU A 31 18.35 -5.36 19.54
CA LEU A 31 18.30 -6.46 18.59
C LEU A 31 16.91 -6.50 17.98
N SER A 32 16.75 -5.71 16.91
CA SER A 32 15.69 -5.96 15.95
C SER A 32 16.08 -7.24 15.20
N SER A 33 15.62 -8.38 15.69
CA SER A 33 15.70 -9.64 14.95
C SER A 33 14.49 -9.71 13.99
N CYS A 34 14.65 -9.22 12.76
CA CYS A 34 13.89 -9.76 11.65
C CYS A 34 14.34 -11.21 11.45
N SER A 35 13.84 -12.14 12.25
CA SER A 35 13.92 -13.55 11.93
C SER A 35 12.87 -13.84 10.88
N SER A 36 13.27 -13.88 9.59
CA SER A 36 12.56 -14.66 8.61
C SER A 36 12.45 -16.07 9.15
N LYS A 37 11.30 -16.47 9.66
CA LYS A 37 11.00 -17.87 9.92
C LYS A 37 11.06 -18.57 8.58
N GLN A 38 12.17 -19.29 8.29
CA GLN A 38 12.14 -20.32 7.27
C GLN A 38 11.02 -21.28 7.65
N GLN A 39 9.93 -21.26 6.90
CA GLN A 39 8.88 -22.26 7.06
C GLN A 39 9.50 -23.63 6.79
N THR A 40 9.40 -24.50 7.75
CA THR A 40 9.77 -25.92 7.59
C THR A 40 8.81 -26.53 6.58
N LYS A 41 9.32 -27.14 5.52
CA LYS A 41 8.53 -27.94 4.56
C LYS A 41 7.64 -28.90 5.35
N GLY A 42 6.32 -28.70 5.34
CA GLY A 42 5.35 -29.61 5.96
C GLY A 42 4.26 -28.96 6.81
N GLU A 43 4.34 -27.70 7.22
CA GLU A 43 3.23 -27.00 7.86
C GLU A 43 2.44 -26.24 6.80
N GLU A 44 1.20 -26.65 6.56
CA GLU A 44 0.29 -25.90 5.69
C GLU A 44 0.06 -24.49 6.26
N THR A 45 0.28 -23.48 5.45
CA THR A 45 -0.08 -22.10 5.81
C THR A 45 -1.61 -21.99 5.87
N PRO A 46 -2.22 -21.78 7.06
CA PRO A 46 -3.66 -21.65 7.13
C PRO A 46 -4.13 -20.39 6.40
N LEU A 47 -5.24 -20.48 5.69
CA LEU A 47 -5.93 -19.29 5.18
C LEU A 47 -6.63 -18.59 6.33
N PRO A 48 -6.56 -17.24 6.40
CA PRO A 48 -7.46 -16.51 7.28
C PRO A 48 -8.91 -16.76 6.84
N VAL A 49 -9.79 -16.92 7.82
CA VAL A 49 -11.22 -17.06 7.55
C VAL A 49 -11.76 -15.70 7.13
N LEU A 50 -12.19 -15.59 5.87
CA LEU A 50 -12.89 -14.43 5.38
C LEU A 50 -14.38 -14.58 5.70
N LEU A 51 -14.91 -13.61 6.43
CA LEU A 51 -16.33 -13.54 6.75
C LEU A 51 -17.07 -12.84 5.61
N ASP A 52 -18.31 -13.27 5.32
CA ASP A 52 -19.19 -12.56 4.38
C ASP A 52 -19.73 -11.24 4.96
N GLN A 53 -19.75 -11.15 6.29
CA GLN A 53 -20.19 -9.99 7.05
C GLN A 53 -19.51 -9.97 8.41
N ALA A 54 -19.18 -8.80 8.91
CA ALA A 54 -18.66 -8.66 10.27
C ALA A 54 -19.72 -9.08 11.31
N PRO A 55 -19.32 -9.69 12.43
CA PRO A 55 -20.24 -10.12 13.47
C PRO A 55 -21.03 -8.93 14.04
N ASP A 56 -22.20 -9.19 14.58
CA ASP A 56 -22.97 -8.18 15.31
C ASP A 56 -22.25 -7.70 16.58
N GLY A 57 -22.54 -6.49 17.02
CA GLY A 57 -21.90 -5.93 18.20
C GLY A 57 -22.28 -4.47 18.43
N LYS A 58 -21.54 -3.83 19.30
CA LYS A 58 -21.71 -2.40 19.62
C LYS A 58 -21.65 -1.55 18.36
N THR A 59 -22.49 -0.53 18.29
CA THR A 59 -22.41 0.47 17.23
C THR A 59 -21.00 1.05 17.10
N LEU A 60 -20.47 1.01 15.89
CA LEU A 60 -19.21 1.68 15.55
C LEU A 60 -19.50 2.89 14.67
N LYS A 61 -19.02 4.03 15.09
CA LYS A 61 -19.16 5.30 14.41
C LYS A 61 -17.90 5.61 13.62
N ALA A 62 -18.05 5.89 12.32
CA ALA A 62 -16.92 6.27 11.49
C ALA A 62 -17.03 7.72 11.00
N GLY A 63 -15.86 8.34 10.81
CA GLY A 63 -15.70 9.62 10.14
C GLY A 63 -14.94 9.44 8.83
N LEU A 64 -15.38 10.11 7.77
CA LEU A 64 -14.71 10.10 6.47
C LEU A 64 -13.90 11.37 6.27
N ILE A 65 -12.65 11.23 5.86
CA ILE A 65 -11.75 12.31 5.46
C ILE A 65 -11.35 12.11 3.99
N GLY A 66 -11.82 13.03 3.13
CA GLY A 66 -11.73 12.92 1.67
C GLY A 66 -13.00 12.36 1.06
N CYS A 67 -13.93 13.26 0.69
CA CYS A 67 -15.29 12.98 0.20
C CYS A 67 -15.38 12.79 -1.32
N GLY A 68 -14.26 12.52 -2.00
CA GLY A 68 -14.24 12.17 -3.42
C GLY A 68 -14.87 10.81 -3.71
N GLY A 69 -14.87 10.40 -5.00
CA GLY A 69 -15.53 9.14 -5.41
C GLY A 69 -15.05 7.91 -4.65
N ARG A 70 -13.73 7.77 -4.38
CA ARG A 70 -13.22 6.62 -3.61
C ARG A 70 -13.63 6.71 -2.13
N GLY A 71 -13.58 7.92 -1.53
CA GLY A 71 -14.01 8.10 -0.14
C GLY A 71 -15.49 7.80 0.05
N THR A 72 -16.35 8.29 -0.84
CA THR A 72 -17.78 7.95 -0.83
C THR A 72 -18.00 6.43 -0.95
N GLY A 73 -17.24 5.77 -1.84
CA GLY A 73 -17.26 4.31 -1.97
C GLY A 73 -16.83 3.61 -0.67
N ALA A 74 -15.74 4.04 -0.03
CA ALA A 74 -15.27 3.48 1.22
C ALA A 74 -16.28 3.62 2.37
N ALA A 75 -16.99 4.76 2.43
CA ALA A 75 -18.07 4.95 3.41
C ALA A 75 -19.22 3.96 3.17
N ILE A 76 -19.60 3.72 1.91
CA ILE A 76 -20.62 2.74 1.54
C ILE A 76 -20.15 1.31 1.86
N ASP A 77 -18.90 0.98 1.52
CA ASP A 77 -18.29 -0.34 1.80
C ASP A 77 -18.23 -0.60 3.33
N PHE A 78 -17.89 0.42 4.12
CA PHE A 78 -17.93 0.35 5.58
C PHE A 78 -19.34 0.07 6.10
N LEU A 79 -20.36 0.82 5.62
CA LEU A 79 -21.76 0.61 6.01
C LEU A 79 -22.30 -0.77 5.59
N ASN A 80 -21.74 -1.38 4.55
CA ASN A 80 -22.10 -2.72 4.09
C ASN A 80 -21.37 -3.83 4.84
N ALA A 81 -20.32 -3.50 5.59
CA ALA A 81 -19.46 -4.49 6.22
C ALA A 81 -20.14 -5.29 7.35
N GLY A 82 -21.21 -4.76 7.95
CA GLY A 82 -21.94 -5.45 9.01
C GLY A 82 -23.07 -4.61 9.62
N PRO A 83 -23.81 -5.14 10.60
CA PRO A 83 -24.83 -4.41 11.32
C PRO A 83 -24.22 -3.33 12.24
N ASN A 84 -25.06 -2.37 12.66
CA ASN A 84 -24.70 -1.34 13.65
C ASN A 84 -23.43 -0.54 13.29
N LEU A 85 -23.36 -0.06 12.04
CA LEU A 85 -22.30 0.81 11.53
C LEU A 85 -22.88 2.15 11.09
N GLU A 86 -22.22 3.24 11.46
CA GLU A 86 -22.67 4.59 11.19
C GLU A 86 -21.55 5.45 10.59
N ILE A 87 -21.87 6.31 9.62
CA ILE A 87 -21.02 7.45 9.22
C ILE A 87 -21.60 8.69 9.88
N VAL A 88 -20.83 9.33 10.75
CA VAL A 88 -21.32 10.44 11.58
C VAL A 88 -20.65 11.79 11.29
N ALA A 89 -19.54 11.81 10.58
CA ALA A 89 -18.80 13.02 10.24
C ALA A 89 -18.14 12.94 8.88
N LEU A 90 -18.06 14.08 8.17
CA LEU A 90 -17.39 14.23 6.86
C LEU A 90 -16.41 15.38 6.89
N GLY A 91 -15.22 15.19 6.27
CA GLY A 91 -14.22 16.22 6.08
C GLY A 91 -13.66 16.24 4.66
N ASP A 92 -13.60 17.40 4.03
CA ASP A 92 -12.97 17.62 2.72
C ASP A 92 -12.46 19.06 2.61
N VAL A 93 -11.61 19.33 1.64
CA VAL A 93 -11.19 20.72 1.32
C VAL A 93 -12.19 21.41 0.39
N PHE A 94 -13.06 20.63 -0.28
CA PHE A 94 -14.01 21.13 -1.27
C PHE A 94 -15.46 20.90 -0.83
N GLN A 95 -16.22 21.99 -0.73
CA GLN A 95 -17.65 21.94 -0.38
C GLN A 95 -18.48 21.11 -1.37
N ASP A 96 -18.19 21.20 -2.66
CA ASP A 96 -18.89 20.46 -3.71
C ASP A 96 -18.69 18.94 -3.58
N GLN A 97 -17.47 18.49 -3.23
CA GLN A 97 -17.19 17.07 -2.98
C GLN A 97 -17.90 16.57 -1.72
N LEU A 98 -17.84 17.32 -0.64
CA LEU A 98 -18.52 16.97 0.61
C LEU A 98 -20.04 16.88 0.39
N ASN A 99 -20.66 17.85 -0.28
CA ASN A 99 -22.09 17.86 -0.56
C ASN A 99 -22.51 16.67 -1.44
N ALA A 100 -21.71 16.36 -2.49
CA ALA A 100 -21.98 15.22 -3.36
C ALA A 100 -21.94 13.89 -2.57
N CYS A 101 -20.92 13.70 -1.73
CA CYS A 101 -20.80 12.54 -0.86
C CYS A 101 -22.01 12.42 0.09
N ARG A 102 -22.36 13.50 0.79
CA ARG A 102 -23.48 13.55 1.72
C ARG A 102 -24.81 13.15 1.05
N ASN A 103 -25.06 13.66 -0.16
CA ASN A 103 -26.26 13.34 -0.93
C ASN A 103 -26.28 11.85 -1.32
N ILE A 104 -25.18 11.30 -1.80
CA ILE A 104 -25.07 9.87 -2.15
C ILE A 104 -25.31 8.97 -0.93
N LEU A 105 -24.73 9.30 0.23
CA LEU A 105 -24.96 8.55 1.46
C LEU A 105 -26.42 8.61 1.92
N LYS A 106 -27.07 9.75 1.78
CA LYS A 106 -28.51 9.89 2.05
C LYS A 106 -29.35 9.05 1.09
N GLU A 107 -29.09 9.15 -0.22
CA GLU A 107 -29.88 8.46 -1.25
C GLU A 107 -29.70 6.93 -1.21
N GLN A 108 -28.45 6.45 -1.05
CA GLN A 108 -28.15 5.02 -1.15
C GLN A 108 -28.21 4.28 0.18
N LYS A 109 -28.00 4.97 1.30
CA LYS A 109 -27.87 4.36 2.63
C LYS A 109 -28.82 4.94 3.66
N ASN A 110 -29.61 5.92 3.30
CA ASN A 110 -30.49 6.66 4.21
C ASN A 110 -29.74 7.25 5.43
N VAL A 111 -28.48 7.66 5.21
CA VAL A 111 -27.63 8.27 6.25
C VAL A 111 -27.76 9.79 6.16
N GLU A 112 -28.18 10.42 7.24
CA GLU A 112 -28.24 11.87 7.38
C GLU A 112 -27.11 12.35 8.29
N ILE A 113 -26.26 13.22 7.75
CA ILE A 113 -25.15 13.81 8.52
C ILE A 113 -25.50 15.29 8.75
N PRO A 114 -25.59 15.75 9.99
CA PRO A 114 -25.93 17.13 10.30
C PRO A 114 -24.84 18.10 9.87
N ASP A 115 -25.19 19.37 9.65
CA ASP A 115 -24.26 20.38 9.13
C ASP A 115 -23.07 20.62 10.05
N GLU A 116 -23.28 20.52 11.36
CA GLU A 116 -22.26 20.65 12.40
C GLU A 116 -21.18 19.55 12.37
N ASN A 117 -21.45 18.44 11.67
CA ASN A 117 -20.51 17.34 11.46
C ASN A 117 -19.94 17.29 10.03
N CYS A 118 -20.11 18.37 9.27
CA CYS A 118 -19.60 18.55 7.91
C CYS A 118 -18.51 19.63 7.91
N PHE A 119 -17.23 19.22 7.77
CA PHE A 119 -16.10 20.10 7.98
C PHE A 119 -15.35 20.38 6.68
N ILE A 120 -15.07 21.67 6.40
CA ILE A 120 -14.34 22.12 5.22
C ILE A 120 -12.99 22.73 5.62
N GLY A 121 -11.95 22.44 4.83
CA GLY A 121 -10.61 22.99 4.97
C GLY A 121 -9.54 21.94 5.15
N PHE A 122 -8.29 22.38 5.16
CA PHE A 122 -7.13 21.51 5.38
C PHE A 122 -7.06 20.94 6.81
N ASP A 123 -7.72 21.61 7.75
CA ASP A 123 -7.85 21.22 9.16
C ASP A 123 -9.11 20.36 9.44
N SER A 124 -9.91 20.07 8.42
CA SER A 124 -11.17 19.30 8.56
C SER A 124 -10.96 17.94 9.21
N TYR A 125 -9.78 17.32 9.01
CA TYR A 125 -9.44 16.01 9.58
C TYR A 125 -9.42 16.04 11.12
N GLU A 126 -8.95 17.11 11.74
CA GLU A 126 -8.93 17.26 13.21
C GLU A 126 -10.36 17.28 13.77
N LYS A 127 -11.24 18.04 13.12
CA LYS A 127 -12.64 18.17 13.50
C LYS A 127 -13.42 16.85 13.34
N VAL A 128 -13.11 16.08 12.27
CA VAL A 128 -13.69 14.74 12.08
C VAL A 128 -13.23 13.80 13.21
N LEU A 129 -11.95 13.84 13.59
CA LEU A 129 -11.41 13.00 14.67
C LEU A 129 -12.05 13.32 16.02
N ASP A 130 -12.46 14.58 16.25
CA ASP A 130 -13.11 15.04 17.47
C ASP A 130 -14.64 14.82 17.47
N ALA A 131 -15.25 14.36 16.37
CA ALA A 131 -16.69 14.18 16.23
C ALA A 131 -17.24 12.90 16.90
N GLY A 132 -16.54 12.33 17.89
CA GLY A 132 -17.01 11.15 18.64
C GLY A 132 -16.98 9.85 17.85
N ILE A 133 -16.09 9.70 16.88
CA ILE A 133 -15.92 8.51 16.06
C ILE A 133 -15.09 7.42 16.77
N ASP A 134 -15.25 6.17 16.39
CA ASP A 134 -14.43 5.02 16.76
C ASP A 134 -13.42 4.66 15.65
N VAL A 135 -13.82 4.84 14.39
CA VAL A 135 -13.06 4.51 13.19
C VAL A 135 -12.92 5.74 12.30
N VAL A 136 -11.76 5.93 11.68
CA VAL A 136 -11.58 6.94 10.63
C VAL A 136 -11.28 6.29 9.28
N LEU A 137 -11.94 6.79 8.22
CA LEU A 137 -11.72 6.39 6.83
C LEU A 137 -10.89 7.49 6.14
N LEU A 138 -9.60 7.20 5.87
CA LEU A 138 -8.64 8.15 5.30
C LEU A 138 -8.55 7.98 3.77
N CYS A 139 -9.28 8.79 3.01
CA CYS A 139 -9.40 8.70 1.55
C CYS A 139 -8.91 9.96 0.82
N THR A 140 -8.14 10.80 1.47
CA THR A 140 -7.49 11.98 0.87
C THR A 140 -6.40 11.58 -0.14
N PRO A 141 -5.88 12.49 -0.97
CA PRO A 141 -4.68 12.24 -1.75
C PRO A 141 -3.52 11.74 -0.87
N PRO A 142 -2.66 10.84 -1.37
CA PRO A 142 -1.62 10.15 -0.59
C PRO A 142 -0.70 11.04 0.24
N HIS A 143 -0.42 12.24 -0.26
CA HIS A 143 0.44 13.21 0.42
C HIS A 143 -0.01 13.56 1.85
N PHE A 144 -1.32 13.66 2.07
CA PHE A 144 -1.88 14.06 3.37
C PHE A 144 -1.95 12.90 4.37
N ARG A 145 -1.88 11.67 3.89
CA ARG A 145 -2.13 10.46 4.68
C ARG A 145 -1.18 10.29 5.87
N PRO A 146 0.15 10.56 5.76
CA PRO A 146 1.04 10.45 6.92
C PRO A 146 0.64 11.34 8.10
N THR A 147 0.17 12.56 7.83
CA THR A 147 -0.31 13.48 8.85
C THR A 147 -1.64 13.03 9.44
N HIS A 148 -2.55 12.55 8.61
CA HIS A 148 -3.85 12.08 9.06
C HIS A 148 -3.75 10.78 9.88
N VAL A 149 -2.87 9.84 9.50
CA VAL A 149 -2.60 8.60 10.26
C VAL A 149 -2.02 8.95 11.64
N GLU A 150 -1.03 9.83 11.72
CA GLU A 150 -0.46 10.25 12.99
C GLU A 150 -1.52 10.89 13.90
N ALA A 151 -2.35 11.79 13.37
CA ALA A 151 -3.44 12.43 14.12
C ALA A 151 -4.47 11.40 14.59
N ALA A 152 -4.86 10.44 13.74
CA ALA A 152 -5.81 9.39 14.08
C ALA A 152 -5.28 8.47 15.21
N VAL A 153 -4.01 8.07 15.14
CA VAL A 153 -3.36 7.30 16.21
C VAL A 153 -3.30 8.10 17.50
N ASN A 154 -2.98 9.39 17.44
CA ASN A 154 -2.98 10.28 18.61
C ASN A 154 -4.38 10.41 19.24
N ALA A 155 -5.42 10.48 18.40
CA ALA A 155 -6.82 10.50 18.81
C ALA A 155 -7.37 9.11 19.19
N ARG A 156 -6.54 8.05 19.16
CA ARG A 156 -6.90 6.66 19.49
C ARG A 156 -8.06 6.11 18.66
N LYS A 157 -8.04 6.35 17.34
CA LYS A 157 -9.04 5.83 16.41
C LYS A 157 -8.50 4.62 15.65
N HIS A 158 -9.36 3.64 15.41
CA HIS A 158 -9.08 2.59 14.43
C HIS A 158 -9.07 3.20 13.02
N ILE A 159 -8.29 2.66 12.09
CA ILE A 159 -7.99 3.31 10.83
C ILE A 159 -8.24 2.37 9.65
N PHE A 160 -9.05 2.83 8.70
CA PHE A 160 -8.94 2.43 7.32
C PHE A 160 -8.20 3.53 6.55
N MET A 161 -7.17 3.19 5.79
CA MET A 161 -6.42 4.15 5.00
C MET A 161 -6.27 3.68 3.55
N GLU A 162 -6.57 4.55 2.60
CA GLU A 162 -6.33 4.26 1.18
C GLU A 162 -4.84 4.19 0.81
N LYS A 163 -4.54 3.40 -0.20
CA LYS A 163 -3.21 3.30 -0.81
C LYS A 163 -2.92 4.47 -1.78
N PRO A 164 -1.63 4.78 -2.09
CA PRO A 164 -0.46 4.49 -1.27
C PRO A 164 -0.48 5.30 0.01
N ILE A 165 0.29 4.88 0.99
CA ILE A 165 0.21 5.50 2.33
C ILE A 165 1.05 6.77 2.47
N ALA A 166 1.91 7.05 1.51
CA ALA A 166 2.77 8.22 1.42
C ALA A 166 3.23 8.45 -0.03
N VAL A 167 3.91 9.56 -0.28
CA VAL A 167 4.46 9.92 -1.60
C VAL A 167 5.98 10.08 -1.58
N ASP A 168 6.59 10.13 -0.43
CA ASP A 168 8.02 10.39 -0.21
C ASP A 168 8.57 9.64 1.00
N PRO A 169 9.90 9.52 1.14
CA PRO A 169 10.52 8.81 2.26
C PRO A 169 10.17 9.37 3.63
N THR A 170 10.05 10.68 3.74
CA THR A 170 9.68 11.35 5.00
C THR A 170 8.28 10.94 5.46
N GLY A 171 7.33 10.90 4.53
CA GLY A 171 5.98 10.43 4.80
C GLY A 171 5.95 8.94 5.19
N VAL A 172 6.72 8.09 4.51
CA VAL A 172 6.81 6.65 4.86
C VAL A 172 7.34 6.46 6.29
N ARG A 173 8.43 7.15 6.68
CA ARG A 173 8.95 7.07 8.06
C ARG A 173 7.92 7.51 9.09
N LYS A 174 7.16 8.57 8.78
CA LYS A 174 6.09 9.07 9.66
C LYS A 174 4.98 8.04 9.86
N VAL A 175 4.57 7.35 8.79
CA VAL A 175 3.57 6.27 8.89
C VAL A 175 4.13 5.08 9.67
N LEU A 176 5.37 4.62 9.40
CA LEU A 176 6.00 3.53 10.15
C LEU A 176 6.03 3.80 11.66
N ALA A 177 6.39 5.02 12.06
CA ALA A 177 6.38 5.42 13.47
C ALA A 177 4.95 5.40 14.07
N SER A 178 3.96 5.87 13.30
CA SER A 178 2.56 5.89 13.72
C SER A 178 1.96 4.49 13.83
N VAL A 179 2.25 3.60 12.89
CA VAL A 179 1.83 2.19 12.89
C VAL A 179 2.36 1.46 14.10
N LYS A 180 3.66 1.60 14.40
CA LYS A 180 4.27 1.01 15.60
C LYS A 180 3.63 1.52 16.90
N ARG A 181 3.28 2.80 16.93
CA ARG A 181 2.54 3.36 18.07
C ARG A 181 1.12 2.83 18.16
N ALA A 182 0.42 2.65 17.03
CA ALA A 182 -0.93 2.08 16.98
C ALA A 182 -0.96 0.67 17.55
N GLU A 183 0.05 -0.17 17.27
CA GLU A 183 0.21 -1.50 17.85
C GLU A 183 0.27 -1.45 19.39
N SER A 184 1.06 -0.54 19.93
CA SER A 184 1.17 -0.36 21.40
C SER A 184 -0.13 0.13 22.06
N LEU A 185 -1.07 0.65 21.27
CA LEU A 185 -2.37 1.14 21.69
C LEU A 185 -3.51 0.17 21.37
N ASN A 186 -3.21 -1.01 20.77
CA ASN A 186 -4.18 -1.99 20.27
C ASN A 186 -5.17 -1.38 19.27
N LEU A 187 -4.70 -0.50 18.40
CA LEU A 187 -5.50 0.09 17.34
C LEU A 187 -5.38 -0.74 16.06
N ASN A 188 -6.49 -1.00 15.43
CA ASN A 188 -6.56 -1.70 14.15
C ASN A 188 -6.29 -0.73 13.00
N ILE A 189 -5.44 -1.15 12.06
CA ILE A 189 -5.13 -0.44 10.81
C ILE A 189 -5.27 -1.40 9.64
N ILE A 190 -6.11 -1.04 8.66
CA ILE A 190 -6.21 -1.73 7.38
C ILE A 190 -6.01 -0.71 6.26
N SER A 191 -5.29 -1.15 5.21
CA SER A 191 -5.06 -0.36 4.00
C SER A 191 -5.88 -0.86 2.82
N GLY A 192 -6.24 0.06 1.91
CA GLY A 192 -6.97 -0.21 0.68
C GLY A 192 -6.16 -0.98 -0.40
N THR A 193 -5.34 -1.94 -0.01
CA THR A 193 -4.60 -2.84 -0.92
C THR A 193 -5.39 -4.13 -1.17
N ILE A 194 -6.52 -4.00 -1.76
CA ILE A 194 -7.59 -4.98 -1.98
C ILE A 194 -7.14 -6.44 -2.23
N ARG A 195 -5.95 -6.69 -2.83
CA ARG A 195 -5.48 -8.04 -3.20
C ARG A 195 -5.26 -8.95 -1.98
N ARG A 196 -4.86 -8.37 -0.85
CA ARG A 196 -4.66 -9.10 0.41
C ARG A 196 -5.98 -9.58 1.03
N SER A 197 -7.11 -9.00 0.61
CA SER A 197 -8.47 -9.38 1.00
C SER A 197 -9.23 -10.14 -0.09
N GLN A 198 -8.54 -10.65 -1.12
CA GLN A 198 -9.11 -11.47 -2.19
C GLN A 198 -8.76 -12.94 -2.03
N LYS A 199 -9.77 -13.78 -1.97
CA LYS A 199 -9.64 -15.21 -1.67
C LYS A 199 -8.83 -15.96 -2.73
N ASP A 200 -9.00 -15.64 -4.00
CA ASP A 200 -8.24 -16.21 -5.13
C ASP A 200 -6.73 -15.90 -5.01
N TYR A 201 -6.36 -14.66 -4.68
CA TYR A 201 -4.97 -14.27 -4.42
C TYR A 201 -4.41 -14.96 -3.17
N MET A 202 -5.18 -15.02 -2.10
CA MET A 202 -4.78 -15.64 -0.83
C MET A 202 -4.52 -17.14 -1.01
N GLU A 203 -5.43 -17.85 -1.69
CA GLU A 203 -5.30 -19.27 -1.95
C GLU A 203 -4.13 -19.57 -2.89
N THR A 204 -3.95 -18.79 -3.96
CA THR A 204 -2.81 -18.94 -4.86
C THR A 204 -1.50 -18.75 -4.11
N ARG A 205 -1.41 -17.70 -3.26
CA ARG A 205 -0.23 -17.46 -2.42
C ARG A 205 0.03 -18.63 -1.47
N ARG A 206 -0.99 -19.14 -0.80
CA ARG A 206 -0.86 -20.30 0.10
C ARG A 206 -0.22 -21.49 -0.62
N ARG A 207 -0.67 -21.81 -1.83
CA ARG A 207 -0.15 -22.92 -2.65
C ARG A 207 1.30 -22.68 -3.06
N VAL A 208 1.63 -21.45 -3.48
CA VAL A 208 3.03 -21.08 -3.79
C VAL A 208 3.92 -21.25 -2.58
N LEU A 209 3.51 -20.77 -1.40
CA LEU A 209 4.29 -20.87 -0.17
C LEU A 209 4.38 -22.32 0.36
N ASN A 210 3.39 -23.16 0.07
CA ASN A 210 3.44 -24.60 0.36
C ASN A 210 4.35 -25.39 -0.61
N GLY A 211 4.91 -24.71 -1.63
CA GLY A 211 5.90 -25.29 -2.54
C GLY A 211 5.32 -26.15 -3.66
N GLU A 212 4.03 -25.98 -4.02
CA GLU A 212 3.39 -26.77 -5.08
C GLU A 212 4.05 -26.60 -6.46
N ILE A 213 4.79 -25.52 -6.66
CA ILE A 213 5.61 -25.26 -7.86
C ILE A 213 7.07 -24.96 -7.53
N GLY A 214 7.53 -25.45 -6.38
CA GLY A 214 8.91 -25.28 -5.89
C GLY A 214 9.16 -23.93 -5.19
N ASP A 215 10.44 -23.59 -5.04
CA ASP A 215 10.88 -22.40 -4.30
C ASP A 215 10.79 -21.14 -5.19
N ILE A 216 10.41 -19.99 -4.63
CA ILE A 216 10.32 -18.72 -5.37
C ILE A 216 11.72 -18.28 -5.84
N THR A 217 11.82 -17.89 -7.11
CA THR A 217 13.06 -17.45 -7.77
C THR A 217 13.02 -16.01 -8.26
N GLY A 218 11.84 -15.37 -8.28
CA GLY A 218 11.65 -14.00 -8.70
C GLY A 218 10.22 -13.69 -9.09
N ALA A 219 10.01 -12.49 -9.63
CA ALA A 219 8.70 -12.09 -10.15
C ALA A 219 8.84 -11.24 -11.42
N HIS A 220 7.78 -11.25 -12.24
CA HIS A 220 7.64 -10.39 -13.39
C HIS A 220 6.28 -9.69 -13.31
N ILE A 221 6.32 -8.37 -13.14
CA ILE A 221 5.14 -7.58 -12.81
C ILE A 221 4.94 -6.50 -13.86
N ILE A 222 3.77 -6.47 -14.49
CA ILE A 222 3.43 -5.45 -15.50
C ILE A 222 2.05 -4.86 -15.22
N ARG A 223 1.95 -3.54 -15.39
CA ARG A 223 0.68 -2.82 -15.45
C ARG A 223 0.68 -1.79 -16.58
N ASN A 224 -0.01 -2.11 -17.67
CA ASN A 224 -0.19 -1.20 -18.81
C ASN A 224 -1.65 -0.74 -18.87
N GLY A 225 -1.84 0.58 -18.91
CA GLY A 225 -3.15 1.22 -18.99
C GLY A 225 -3.14 2.49 -19.82
N GLY A 226 -4.31 3.09 -19.98
CA GLY A 226 -4.47 4.42 -20.57
C GLY A 226 -4.13 5.52 -19.57
N ALA A 227 -4.02 6.76 -20.07
CA ALA A 227 -3.89 7.94 -19.24
C ALA A 227 -5.11 8.08 -18.31
N LEU A 228 -4.86 8.55 -17.08
CA LEU A 228 -5.93 8.83 -16.13
C LEU A 228 -6.64 10.14 -16.49
N TRP A 229 -7.74 10.39 -15.80
CA TRP A 229 -8.52 11.60 -15.95
C TRP A 229 -7.71 12.85 -15.60
N PHE A 230 -8.04 13.96 -16.23
CA PHE A 230 -7.64 15.30 -15.82
C PHE A 230 -8.79 16.28 -16.05
N ARG A 231 -8.74 17.42 -15.36
CA ARG A 231 -9.69 18.52 -15.51
C ARG A 231 -8.96 19.72 -16.05
N SER A 232 -9.49 20.33 -17.11
CA SER A 232 -8.97 21.58 -17.62
C SER A 232 -9.02 22.66 -16.55
N ARG A 233 -7.97 23.48 -16.45
CA ARG A 233 -7.91 24.57 -15.49
C ARG A 233 -9.00 25.59 -15.77
N LYS A 234 -9.74 25.97 -14.74
CA LYS A 234 -10.69 27.07 -14.82
C LYS A 234 -10.01 28.37 -14.40
N PRO A 235 -10.44 29.53 -14.96
CA PRO A 235 -9.81 30.83 -14.62
C PRO A 235 -9.87 31.20 -13.14
N GLU A 236 -10.93 30.76 -12.43
CA GLU A 236 -11.15 31.02 -11.02
C GLU A 236 -10.35 30.12 -10.08
N TRP A 237 -9.75 29.03 -10.57
CA TRP A 237 -9.02 28.10 -9.73
C TRP A 237 -7.61 28.62 -9.42
N THR A 238 -7.28 28.68 -8.15
CA THR A 238 -5.91 28.88 -7.68
C THR A 238 -5.01 27.70 -8.06
N ASP A 239 -3.69 27.82 -7.91
CA ASP A 239 -2.77 26.71 -8.19
C ASP A 239 -3.06 25.51 -7.29
N MET A 240 -3.24 25.76 -5.99
CA MET A 240 -3.57 24.71 -5.03
C MET A 240 -4.88 24.00 -5.40
N GLU A 241 -5.92 24.75 -5.73
CA GLU A 241 -7.19 24.16 -6.14
C GLU A 241 -7.06 23.32 -7.41
N TYR A 242 -6.36 23.84 -8.43
CA TYR A 242 -6.10 23.11 -9.66
C TYR A 242 -5.34 21.81 -9.43
N MET A 243 -4.28 21.84 -8.62
CA MET A 243 -3.49 20.66 -8.29
C MET A 243 -4.30 19.63 -7.49
N LEU A 244 -5.03 20.06 -6.47
CA LEU A 244 -5.88 19.16 -5.66
C LEU A 244 -7.00 18.53 -6.48
N ARG A 245 -7.65 19.29 -7.38
CA ARG A 245 -8.69 18.75 -8.27
C ARG A 245 -8.12 17.83 -9.37
N ASN A 246 -6.80 17.84 -9.56
CA ASN A 246 -6.07 16.97 -10.49
C ASN A 246 -4.97 16.14 -9.76
N TRP A 247 -5.15 15.88 -8.49
CA TRP A 247 -4.14 15.33 -7.59
C TRP A 247 -3.39 14.12 -8.16
N VAL A 248 -4.07 13.27 -8.90
CA VAL A 248 -3.50 12.06 -9.51
C VAL A 248 -2.39 12.38 -10.52
N ASN A 249 -2.35 13.61 -11.06
CA ASN A 249 -1.38 14.03 -12.08
C ASN A 249 -0.16 14.75 -11.51
N PHE A 250 -0.12 15.02 -10.20
CA PHE A 250 0.98 15.71 -9.53
C PHE A 250 1.74 14.78 -8.61
N CYS A 251 3.06 14.68 -8.81
CA CYS A 251 3.92 13.75 -8.07
C CYS A 251 3.88 14.02 -6.56
N TRP A 252 3.86 15.28 -6.13
CA TRP A 252 3.78 15.61 -4.72
C TRP A 252 2.48 15.15 -4.03
N LEU A 253 1.38 15.00 -4.77
CA LEU A 253 0.09 14.54 -4.25
C LEU A 253 -0.09 13.03 -4.34
N SER A 254 0.42 12.41 -5.40
CA SER A 254 0.16 11.02 -5.76
C SER A 254 1.35 10.08 -5.61
N GLY A 255 2.57 10.61 -5.63
CA GLY A 255 3.80 9.81 -5.67
C GLY A 255 4.20 9.31 -7.06
N ASP A 256 3.59 9.84 -8.13
CA ASP A 256 3.60 9.33 -9.50
C ASP A 256 2.82 8.01 -9.65
N HIS A 257 2.51 7.62 -10.90
CA HIS A 257 1.68 6.44 -11.16
C HIS A 257 2.32 5.12 -10.71
N ILE A 258 3.64 5.08 -10.54
CA ILE A 258 4.34 3.92 -9.98
C ILE A 258 3.90 3.68 -8.52
N ALA A 259 3.69 4.73 -7.73
CA ALA A 259 3.20 4.64 -6.36
C ALA A 259 1.67 4.62 -6.30
N GLU A 260 0.98 5.43 -7.11
CA GLU A 260 -0.47 5.59 -6.99
C GLU A 260 -1.24 4.41 -7.61
N GLN A 261 -0.86 3.96 -8.79
CA GLN A 261 -1.55 2.89 -9.51
C GLN A 261 -0.83 1.54 -9.43
N PHE A 262 0.49 1.54 -9.66
CA PHE A 262 1.26 0.32 -9.75
C PHE A 262 1.59 -0.30 -8.38
N ILE A 263 1.28 0.40 -7.30
CA ILE A 263 1.44 -0.09 -5.93
C ILE A 263 0.69 -1.41 -5.69
N HIS A 264 -0.45 -1.64 -6.31
CA HIS A 264 -1.20 -2.87 -6.14
C HIS A 264 -0.39 -4.11 -6.56
N GLU A 265 0.28 -4.04 -7.70
CA GLU A 265 1.08 -5.12 -8.23
C GLU A 265 2.44 -5.22 -7.49
N ILE A 266 3.03 -4.09 -7.09
CA ILE A 266 4.25 -4.07 -6.25
C ILE A 266 3.95 -4.70 -4.87
N ASP A 267 2.79 -4.42 -4.29
CA ASP A 267 2.37 -5.03 -3.02
C ASP A 267 2.16 -6.54 -3.16
N VAL A 268 1.52 -7.01 -4.23
CA VAL A 268 1.39 -8.45 -4.51
C VAL A 268 2.76 -9.11 -4.60
N MET A 269 3.70 -8.52 -5.33
CA MET A 269 5.07 -9.02 -5.41
C MET A 269 5.69 -9.16 -4.02
N ASN A 270 5.73 -8.08 -3.23
CA ASN A 270 6.32 -8.09 -1.89
C ASN A 270 5.63 -9.09 -0.96
N TRP A 271 4.30 -9.18 -1.04
CA TRP A 271 3.52 -10.09 -0.23
C TRP A 271 3.80 -11.58 -0.53
N TYR A 272 3.94 -11.93 -1.82
CA TYR A 272 4.27 -13.30 -2.23
C TYR A 272 5.71 -13.68 -1.87
N LEU A 273 6.67 -12.77 -2.10
CA LEU A 273 8.07 -13.01 -1.81
C LEU A 273 8.37 -13.02 -0.30
N GLY A 274 7.56 -12.31 0.52
CA GLY A 274 7.77 -12.23 1.96
C GLY A 274 8.99 -11.42 2.38
N GLU A 275 9.62 -10.69 1.44
CA GLU A 275 10.80 -9.86 1.64
C GLU A 275 10.76 -8.61 0.75
N TYR A 276 11.60 -7.62 1.06
CA TYR A 276 11.67 -6.37 0.32
C TYR A 276 13.03 -6.21 -0.36
N PRO A 277 13.08 -5.61 -1.57
CA PRO A 277 14.34 -5.43 -2.28
C PRO A 277 15.27 -4.47 -1.54
N VAL A 278 16.57 -4.74 -1.65
CA VAL A 278 17.63 -3.90 -1.07
C VAL A 278 18.12 -2.81 -2.02
N LYS A 279 17.85 -2.96 -3.33
CA LYS A 279 18.26 -1.99 -4.35
C LYS A 279 17.30 -1.99 -5.53
N ALA A 280 17.11 -0.81 -6.13
CA ALA A 280 16.42 -0.61 -7.40
C ALA A 280 17.36 0.04 -8.41
N SER A 281 17.25 -0.40 -9.66
CA SER A 281 17.79 0.26 -10.85
C SER A 281 16.68 0.38 -11.90
N GLY A 282 16.65 1.44 -12.68
CA GLY A 282 15.59 1.52 -13.66
C GLY A 282 15.57 2.82 -14.45
N TYR A 283 14.63 2.87 -15.33
CA TYR A 283 14.39 4.03 -16.19
C TYR A 283 12.90 4.26 -16.39
N GLY A 284 12.60 5.46 -16.83
CA GLY A 284 11.25 5.89 -17.15
C GLY A 284 11.30 7.19 -17.94
N GLY A 285 10.16 7.77 -18.18
CA GLY A 285 10.10 9.02 -18.90
C GLY A 285 8.70 9.55 -19.12
N ARG A 286 8.63 10.78 -19.60
CA ARG A 286 7.41 11.43 -20.02
C ARG A 286 7.41 11.67 -21.52
N GLN A 287 6.34 11.26 -22.18
CA GLN A 287 6.23 11.32 -23.62
C GLN A 287 4.89 11.89 -24.12
N ARG A 288 3.81 11.63 -23.44
CA ARG A 288 2.44 11.93 -23.87
C ARG A 288 1.61 12.74 -22.90
N ARG A 289 1.93 12.76 -21.62
CA ARG A 289 1.16 13.53 -20.63
C ARG A 289 1.22 15.02 -20.95
N VAL A 290 0.08 15.68 -20.81
CA VAL A 290 -0.08 17.12 -21.05
C VAL A 290 -0.32 17.90 -19.74
N THR A 291 -0.52 17.19 -18.63
CA THR A 291 -0.87 17.75 -17.32
C THR A 291 0.00 17.16 -16.23
N GLY A 292 0.34 17.98 -15.22
CA GLY A 292 1.15 17.57 -14.07
C GLY A 292 2.61 17.33 -14.43
N ASP A 293 3.32 16.64 -13.53
CA ASP A 293 4.77 16.45 -13.56
C ASP A 293 5.21 14.99 -13.58
N GLN A 294 4.28 14.06 -13.74
CA GLN A 294 4.52 12.61 -13.71
C GLN A 294 5.15 12.06 -14.99
N TYR A 295 5.80 10.92 -14.87
CA TYR A 295 6.23 10.09 -16.00
C TYR A 295 5.04 9.36 -16.66
N ASP A 296 5.24 8.85 -17.87
CA ASP A 296 4.27 8.01 -18.58
C ASP A 296 4.54 6.52 -18.42
N PHE A 297 5.80 6.15 -18.16
CA PHE A 297 6.22 4.77 -18.02
C PHE A 297 7.42 4.62 -17.09
N PHE A 298 7.51 3.42 -16.50
CA PHE A 298 8.61 2.95 -15.67
C PHE A 298 9.00 1.54 -16.07
N SER A 299 10.30 1.22 -15.96
CA SER A 299 10.85 -0.12 -16.06
C SER A 299 11.94 -0.23 -14.99
N ILE A 300 11.68 -1.04 -13.97
CA ILE A 300 12.49 -1.11 -12.75
C ILE A 300 12.91 -2.55 -12.48
N ASP A 301 14.20 -2.75 -12.25
CA ASP A 301 14.76 -3.98 -11.70
C ASP A 301 15.04 -3.80 -10.21
N TYR A 302 14.48 -4.71 -9.42
CA TYR A 302 14.73 -4.78 -7.99
C TYR A 302 15.65 -5.95 -7.67
N LEU A 303 16.63 -5.71 -6.81
CA LEU A 303 17.59 -6.70 -6.30
C LEU A 303 17.30 -6.97 -4.83
N TYR A 304 17.24 -8.24 -4.44
CA TYR A 304 17.06 -8.73 -3.07
C TYR A 304 18.38 -9.18 -2.45
N GLU A 305 18.41 -9.30 -1.12
CA GLU A 305 19.63 -9.66 -0.36
C GLU A 305 20.22 -11.01 -0.80
N ASN A 306 19.37 -11.98 -1.11
CA ASN A 306 19.75 -13.32 -1.58
C ASN A 306 20.23 -13.36 -3.05
N GLY A 307 20.26 -12.21 -3.74
CA GLY A 307 20.62 -12.10 -5.15
C GLY A 307 19.46 -12.31 -6.13
N MET A 308 18.25 -12.63 -5.65
CA MET A 308 17.06 -12.70 -6.47
C MET A 308 16.78 -11.35 -7.13
N ARG A 309 16.18 -11.38 -8.33
CA ARG A 309 15.78 -10.18 -9.07
C ARG A 309 14.31 -10.27 -9.47
N THR A 310 13.65 -9.12 -9.45
CA THR A 310 12.31 -8.96 -9.99
C THR A 310 12.27 -7.81 -10.98
N HIS A 311 11.46 -7.93 -12.01
CA HIS A 311 11.26 -6.88 -13.00
C HIS A 311 9.84 -6.33 -12.91
N CYS A 312 9.73 -5.00 -12.78
CA CYS A 312 8.48 -4.27 -12.67
C CYS A 312 8.38 -3.21 -13.77
N ALA A 313 7.36 -3.28 -14.62
CA ALA A 313 7.13 -2.30 -15.66
C ALA A 313 5.69 -1.75 -15.64
N ALA A 314 5.55 -0.46 -15.83
CA ALA A 314 4.25 0.20 -15.85
C ALA A 314 4.19 1.28 -16.94
N ARG A 315 3.03 1.41 -17.57
CA ARG A 315 2.77 2.45 -18.57
C ARG A 315 1.34 2.97 -18.46
N GLN A 316 1.19 4.29 -18.58
CA GLN A 316 -0.09 4.99 -18.68
C GLN A 316 -0.14 5.84 -19.96
N ILE A 317 -0.31 5.21 -21.11
CA ILE A 317 -0.40 5.87 -22.41
C ILE A 317 -1.63 5.35 -23.15
N SER A 318 -2.58 6.23 -23.45
CA SER A 318 -3.78 5.89 -24.23
C SER A 318 -3.44 5.51 -25.68
N GLY A 319 -4.22 4.59 -26.25
CA GLY A 319 -4.01 4.10 -27.61
C GLY A 319 -2.95 3.00 -27.75
N CYS A 320 -2.41 2.50 -26.63
CA CYS A 320 -1.52 1.35 -26.60
C CYS A 320 -2.23 0.11 -26.06
N SER A 321 -1.65 -1.08 -26.24
CA SER A 321 -2.17 -2.32 -25.66
C SER A 321 -2.15 -2.25 -24.13
N ASN A 322 -3.28 -2.54 -23.51
CA ASN A 322 -3.42 -2.63 -22.06
C ASN A 322 -3.21 -4.06 -21.58
N GLY A 323 -2.86 -4.23 -20.32
CA GLY A 323 -2.71 -5.55 -19.72
C GLY A 323 -2.06 -5.48 -18.33
N LYS A 324 -2.28 -6.54 -17.58
CA LYS A 324 -1.69 -6.75 -16.25
C LYS A 324 -1.02 -8.13 -16.23
N VAL A 325 0.16 -8.21 -15.65
CA VAL A 325 0.89 -9.46 -15.36
C VAL A 325 1.34 -9.38 -13.90
N GLU A 326 0.98 -10.40 -13.13
CA GLU A 326 1.41 -10.60 -11.75
C GLU A 326 1.98 -12.01 -11.64
N GLN A 327 3.11 -12.25 -12.31
CA GLN A 327 3.73 -13.56 -12.39
C GLN A 327 4.79 -13.74 -11.31
N ILE A 328 4.62 -14.78 -10.50
CA ILE A 328 5.60 -15.22 -9.49
C ILE A 328 6.30 -16.48 -10.01
N ASN A 329 7.61 -16.38 -10.22
CA ASN A 329 8.43 -17.46 -10.75
C ASN A 329 8.95 -18.35 -9.62
N CYS A 330 8.87 -19.65 -9.82
CA CYS A 330 9.37 -20.66 -8.90
C CYS A 330 10.26 -21.68 -9.64
N THR A 331 10.92 -22.58 -8.92
CA THR A 331 11.88 -23.54 -9.52
C THR A 331 11.19 -24.54 -10.45
N GLU A 332 9.93 -24.91 -10.24
CA GLU A 332 9.21 -25.94 -10.99
C GLU A 332 8.11 -25.37 -11.90
N GLY A 333 7.84 -24.04 -11.81
CA GLY A 333 6.81 -23.40 -12.61
C GLY A 333 6.62 -21.93 -12.22
N TYR A 334 5.45 -21.39 -12.51
CA TYR A 334 5.08 -20.03 -12.14
C TYR A 334 3.61 -19.92 -11.75
N ALA A 335 3.29 -18.93 -10.94
CA ALA A 335 1.92 -18.55 -10.60
C ALA A 335 1.52 -17.28 -11.36
N ASP A 336 0.27 -17.24 -11.87
CA ASP A 336 -0.48 -16.00 -12.00
C ASP A 336 -1.11 -15.75 -10.63
N ALA A 337 -0.70 -14.69 -9.96
CA ALA A 337 -1.11 -14.41 -8.58
C ALA A 337 -2.64 -14.35 -8.39
N ALA A 338 -3.39 -14.17 -9.46
CA ALA A 338 -4.84 -14.06 -9.47
C ALA A 338 -5.59 -15.41 -9.63
N GLY A 339 -4.96 -16.55 -9.39
CA GLY A 339 -5.70 -17.80 -9.30
C GLY A 339 -5.20 -18.96 -10.15
N ARG A 340 -3.96 -18.95 -10.67
CA ARG A 340 -3.47 -20.08 -11.46
C ARG A 340 -2.02 -20.43 -11.16
N LEU A 341 -1.74 -21.76 -11.18
CA LEU A 341 -0.39 -22.30 -11.17
C LEU A 341 -0.09 -23.01 -12.49
N TYR A 342 1.10 -22.83 -12.99
CA TYR A 342 1.59 -23.38 -14.26
C TYR A 342 2.92 -24.10 -14.06
N ASN A 343 3.18 -25.17 -14.82
CA ASN A 343 4.54 -25.67 -14.98
C ASN A 343 5.29 -24.85 -16.06
N TRP A 344 6.60 -25.10 -16.21
CA TRP A 344 7.42 -24.37 -17.22
C TRP A 344 7.11 -24.73 -18.68
N LYS A 345 6.22 -25.68 -18.94
CA LYS A 345 5.67 -25.93 -20.28
C LYS A 345 4.44 -25.07 -20.60
N GLY A 346 3.94 -24.31 -19.61
CA GLY A 346 2.74 -23.50 -19.73
C GLY A 346 1.44 -24.27 -19.52
N GLU A 347 1.51 -25.51 -19.02
CA GLU A 347 0.34 -26.30 -18.67
C GLU A 347 -0.19 -25.85 -17.31
N VAL A 348 -1.52 -25.63 -17.21
CA VAL A 348 -2.19 -25.30 -15.95
C VAL A 348 -2.19 -26.54 -15.06
N ILE A 349 -1.58 -26.45 -13.88
CA ILE A 349 -1.55 -27.52 -12.88
C ILE A 349 -2.58 -27.30 -11.77
N TRP A 350 -3.00 -26.07 -11.59
CA TRP A 350 -4.09 -25.70 -10.69
C TRP A 350 -4.72 -24.37 -11.13
N GLU A 351 -6.04 -24.26 -10.96
CA GLU A 351 -6.81 -23.04 -11.19
C GLU A 351 -7.81 -22.87 -10.04
N TYR A 352 -7.95 -21.62 -9.57
CA TYR A 352 -8.94 -21.27 -8.55
C TYR A 352 -10.34 -21.61 -9.07
N PRO A 353 -11.12 -22.41 -8.33
CA PRO A 353 -12.43 -22.86 -8.80
C PRO A 353 -13.48 -21.77 -8.63
N HIS A 354 -13.41 -20.73 -9.47
CA HIS A 354 -14.41 -19.67 -9.46
C HIS A 354 -15.82 -20.24 -9.58
N PRO A 355 -16.72 -19.90 -8.63
CA PRO A 355 -18.11 -20.37 -8.69
C PRO A 355 -18.83 -19.78 -9.92
N ALA A 356 -19.93 -20.39 -10.31
CA ALA A 356 -20.80 -19.81 -11.34
C ALA A 356 -21.29 -18.41 -10.90
N GLU A 357 -21.54 -17.55 -11.88
CA GLU A 357 -22.04 -16.19 -11.62
C GLU A 357 -23.33 -16.25 -10.76
N GLY A 358 -23.32 -15.57 -9.62
CA GLY A 358 -24.43 -15.53 -8.68
C GLY A 358 -24.45 -16.65 -7.62
N ASP A 359 -23.54 -17.62 -7.68
CA ASP A 359 -23.39 -18.63 -6.61
C ASP A 359 -22.57 -18.07 -5.43
N THR A 360 -23.26 -17.38 -4.54
CA THR A 360 -22.66 -16.79 -3.32
C THR A 360 -22.53 -17.81 -2.19
N ALA A 361 -23.14 -18.99 -2.32
CA ALA A 361 -23.11 -20.05 -1.29
C ALA A 361 -21.88 -20.96 -1.42
N SER A 362 -21.15 -20.89 -2.53
CA SER A 362 -19.93 -21.66 -2.73
C SER A 362 -18.85 -21.23 -1.74
N GLU A 363 -18.14 -22.19 -1.16
CA GLU A 363 -16.92 -21.91 -0.36
C GLU A 363 -15.84 -21.15 -1.12
N TRP A 364 -15.92 -21.14 -2.46
CA TRP A 364 -15.01 -20.45 -3.38
C TRP A 364 -15.52 -19.09 -3.82
N SER A 365 -16.70 -18.65 -3.33
CA SER A 365 -17.19 -17.31 -3.66
C SER A 365 -16.20 -16.23 -3.20
N VAL A 366 -16.00 -15.23 -4.06
CA VAL A 366 -15.15 -14.08 -3.78
C VAL A 366 -16.05 -12.91 -3.44
N THR A 367 -16.02 -12.45 -2.20
CA THR A 367 -16.68 -11.20 -1.80
C THR A 367 -16.03 -10.02 -2.50
N ASN A 368 -16.77 -8.93 -2.65
CA ASN A 368 -16.18 -7.68 -3.13
C ASN A 368 -14.99 -7.29 -2.23
N PRO A 369 -13.75 -7.25 -2.75
CA PRO A 369 -12.56 -7.01 -1.93
C PRO A 369 -12.55 -5.65 -1.23
N PHE A 370 -13.21 -4.66 -1.79
CA PHE A 370 -13.38 -3.36 -1.15
C PHE A 370 -14.25 -3.44 0.11
N ALA A 371 -15.33 -4.23 0.08
CA ALA A 371 -16.14 -4.48 1.25
C ALA A 371 -15.40 -5.39 2.25
N GLN A 372 -14.62 -6.38 1.75
CA GLN A 372 -13.90 -7.33 2.60
C GLN A 372 -12.88 -6.64 3.52
N GLU A 373 -12.19 -5.60 3.06
CA GLU A 373 -11.28 -4.82 3.90
C GLU A 373 -11.99 -4.23 5.12
N HIS A 374 -13.19 -3.70 4.93
CA HIS A 374 -14.01 -3.15 6.02
C HIS A 374 -14.61 -4.24 6.91
N ILE A 375 -15.03 -5.39 6.34
CA ILE A 375 -15.48 -6.55 7.12
C ILE A 375 -14.37 -7.02 8.06
N ASN A 376 -13.15 -7.18 7.56
CA ASN A 376 -11.99 -7.59 8.34
C ASN A 376 -11.68 -6.59 9.47
N LEU A 377 -11.73 -5.28 9.18
CA LEU A 377 -11.50 -4.23 10.18
C LEU A 377 -12.55 -4.28 11.30
N VAL A 378 -13.83 -4.31 10.93
CA VAL A 378 -14.95 -4.29 11.89
C VAL A 378 -14.95 -5.59 12.72
N ALA A 379 -14.70 -6.76 12.09
CA ALA A 379 -14.60 -8.04 12.78
C ALA A 379 -13.48 -8.03 13.82
N ALA A 380 -12.28 -7.57 13.43
CA ALA A 380 -11.16 -7.48 14.37
C ALA A 380 -11.47 -6.57 15.56
N ILE A 381 -12.08 -5.40 15.33
CA ILE A 381 -12.48 -4.48 16.41
C ILE A 381 -13.46 -5.16 17.37
N ARG A 382 -14.50 -5.83 16.84
CA ARG A 382 -15.54 -6.48 17.65
C ARG A 382 -15.08 -7.69 18.39
N ASN A 383 -14.15 -8.45 17.82
CA ASN A 383 -13.54 -9.61 18.46
C ASN A 383 -12.45 -9.25 19.48
N GLY A 384 -12.04 -7.98 19.55
CA GLY A 384 -10.90 -7.55 20.37
C GLY A 384 -9.55 -8.05 19.84
N GLU A 385 -9.48 -8.35 18.55
CA GLU A 385 -8.28 -8.75 17.83
C GLU A 385 -7.53 -7.53 17.33
N THR A 386 -6.20 -7.64 17.17
CA THR A 386 -5.39 -6.58 16.56
C THR A 386 -4.98 -7.00 15.16
N ILE A 387 -5.41 -6.22 14.16
CA ILE A 387 -4.99 -6.33 12.76
C ILE A 387 -4.27 -5.05 12.37
N ASN A 388 -3.08 -5.19 11.76
CA ASN A 388 -2.29 -4.04 11.34
C ASN A 388 -1.43 -4.39 10.13
N ASP A 389 -1.85 -3.98 8.94
CA ASP A 389 -1.09 -4.13 7.69
C ASP A 389 -0.26 -2.89 7.34
N GLY A 390 -0.25 -1.89 8.21
CA GLY A 390 0.38 -0.60 7.95
C GLY A 390 1.89 -0.67 7.71
N GLU A 391 2.62 -1.57 8.37
CA GLU A 391 4.06 -1.75 8.14
C GLU A 391 4.32 -2.32 6.75
N ASP A 392 3.59 -3.35 6.35
CA ASP A 392 3.71 -3.95 5.02
C ASP A 392 3.41 -2.93 3.92
N GLN A 393 2.36 -2.11 4.12
CA GLN A 393 1.96 -1.09 3.16
C GLN A 393 2.97 0.06 3.08
N ALA A 394 3.57 0.43 4.20
CA ALA A 394 4.66 1.41 4.25
C ALA A 394 5.89 0.90 3.47
N ASN A 395 6.23 -0.36 3.65
CA ASN A 395 7.34 -1.00 2.94
C ASN A 395 7.06 -1.15 1.44
N SER A 396 5.85 -1.56 1.03
CA SER A 396 5.46 -1.62 -0.39
C SER A 396 5.47 -0.23 -1.04
N THR A 397 5.00 0.79 -0.32
CA THR A 397 5.08 2.19 -0.78
C THR A 397 6.54 2.65 -0.91
N LEU A 398 7.42 2.27 0.03
CA LEU A 398 8.85 2.59 -0.04
C LEU A 398 9.51 1.95 -1.27
N VAL A 399 9.15 0.71 -1.62
CA VAL A 399 9.64 0.02 -2.83
C VAL A 399 9.22 0.78 -4.09
N ALA A 400 7.98 1.24 -4.17
CA ALA A 400 7.51 2.07 -5.29
C ALA A 400 8.28 3.40 -5.38
N ILE A 401 8.51 4.08 -4.25
CA ILE A 401 9.29 5.32 -4.17
C ILE A 401 10.75 5.06 -4.58
N MET A 402 11.35 3.98 -4.13
CA MET A 402 12.71 3.59 -4.51
C MET A 402 12.84 3.41 -6.03
N GLY A 403 11.89 2.74 -6.67
CA GLY A 403 11.83 2.59 -8.14
C GLY A 403 11.66 3.93 -8.86
N ARG A 404 10.79 4.82 -8.34
CA ARG A 404 10.65 6.18 -8.87
C ARG A 404 11.95 6.95 -8.79
N MET A 405 12.62 6.96 -7.63
CA MET A 405 13.88 7.68 -7.43
C MET A 405 14.96 7.14 -8.37
N ALA A 406 15.05 5.82 -8.56
CA ALA A 406 15.99 5.22 -9.51
C ALA A 406 15.73 5.69 -10.95
N ALA A 407 14.46 5.67 -11.39
CA ALA A 407 14.10 6.11 -12.75
C ALA A 407 14.31 7.63 -12.96
N TYR A 408 14.01 8.45 -11.96
CA TYR A 408 14.15 9.92 -12.04
C TYR A 408 15.61 10.36 -12.07
N THR A 409 16.48 9.68 -11.33
CA THR A 409 17.90 10.04 -11.24
C THR A 409 18.78 9.32 -12.25
N GLY A 410 18.32 8.16 -12.76
CA GLY A 410 19.14 7.25 -13.56
C GLY A 410 20.25 6.56 -12.76
N LYS A 411 20.15 6.54 -11.42
CA LYS A 411 21.12 5.92 -10.52
C LYS A 411 20.52 4.67 -9.87
N ASP A 412 21.41 3.74 -9.49
CA ASP A 412 21.04 2.69 -8.53
C ASP A 412 20.69 3.35 -7.20
N ILE A 413 19.57 2.95 -6.59
CA ILE A 413 19.10 3.47 -5.30
C ILE A 413 18.93 2.30 -4.34
N THR A 414 19.56 2.39 -3.18
CA THR A 414 19.42 1.39 -2.12
C THR A 414 18.24 1.71 -1.21
N ARG A 415 17.70 0.66 -0.58
CA ARG A 415 16.64 0.81 0.42
C ARG A 415 17.07 1.70 1.59
N GLU A 416 18.34 1.59 2.01
CA GLU A 416 18.90 2.41 3.09
C GLU A 416 18.96 3.90 2.69
N GLU A 417 19.42 4.23 1.48
CA GLU A 417 19.41 5.60 0.97
C GLU A 417 18.01 6.20 0.97
N VAL A 418 16.99 5.43 0.52
CA VAL A 418 15.60 5.92 0.54
C VAL A 418 15.10 6.12 1.96
N LEU A 419 15.33 5.15 2.86
CA LEU A 419 14.88 5.26 4.26
C LEU A 419 15.51 6.44 4.99
N ASN A 420 16.75 6.81 4.65
CA ASN A 420 17.47 7.93 5.26
C ASN A 420 17.32 9.26 4.50
N SER A 421 16.62 9.26 3.37
CA SER A 421 16.42 10.47 2.57
C SER A 421 15.47 11.46 3.25
N ASP A 422 15.82 12.73 3.29
CA ASP A 422 14.97 13.82 3.78
C ASP A 422 14.07 14.40 2.68
N LEU A 423 13.96 13.71 1.55
CA LEU A 423 13.08 14.13 0.46
C LEU A 423 11.65 14.27 0.97
N TYR A 424 11.12 15.47 0.80
CA TYR A 424 9.74 15.85 1.05
C TYR A 424 9.20 16.58 -0.18
N LEU A 425 8.12 16.09 -0.75
CA LEU A 425 7.59 16.58 -2.02
C LEU A 425 6.55 17.70 -1.88
N GLY A 426 6.02 17.91 -0.70
CA GLY A 426 4.91 18.84 -0.47
C GLY A 426 5.34 20.31 -0.38
N PRO A 427 4.37 21.22 -0.50
CA PRO A 427 4.59 22.63 -0.25
C PRO A 427 4.84 22.88 1.25
N LYS A 428 5.42 24.05 1.60
CA LYS A 428 5.65 24.44 2.99
C LYS A 428 4.38 24.79 3.75
N THR A 429 3.35 25.25 3.04
CA THR A 429 2.08 25.69 3.62
C THR A 429 0.89 25.19 2.80
N TYR A 430 -0.21 24.92 3.47
CA TYR A 430 -1.45 24.47 2.86
C TYR A 430 -2.51 25.55 2.98
N SER A 431 -2.73 26.27 1.87
CA SER A 431 -3.81 27.24 1.74
C SER A 431 -4.25 27.33 0.28
N MET A 432 -5.50 27.74 0.05
CA MET A 432 -5.96 28.01 -1.30
C MET A 432 -5.24 29.25 -1.84
N GLY A 433 -4.40 29.07 -2.86
CA GLY A 433 -3.57 30.13 -3.42
C GLY A 433 -2.49 29.57 -4.35
N SER A 434 -1.37 30.27 -4.47
CA SER A 434 -0.15 29.79 -5.13
C SER A 434 0.47 28.62 -4.34
N VAL A 435 1.21 27.78 -5.04
CA VAL A 435 1.89 26.63 -4.43
C VAL A 435 3.40 26.81 -4.59
N ASP A 436 4.10 26.92 -3.46
CA ASP A 436 5.55 27.09 -3.43
C ASP A 436 6.29 25.75 -3.44
N ASN A 437 7.51 25.73 -3.95
CA ASN A 437 8.46 24.63 -3.91
C ASN A 437 8.06 23.35 -4.68
N ILE A 438 7.06 23.42 -5.54
CA ILE A 438 6.78 22.32 -6.47
C ILE A 438 7.66 22.51 -7.71
N PRO A 439 8.49 21.52 -8.10
CA PRO A 439 9.30 21.62 -9.30
C PRO A 439 8.45 21.92 -10.53
N GLU A 440 8.81 22.95 -11.30
CA GLU A 440 8.15 23.26 -12.58
C GLU A 440 8.60 22.33 -13.70
N THR A 441 9.74 21.66 -13.51
CA THR A 441 10.36 20.79 -14.51
C THR A 441 10.19 19.32 -14.17
N ILE A 442 9.94 18.54 -15.22
CA ILE A 442 9.88 17.08 -15.10
C ILE A 442 11.30 16.54 -14.94
N PRO A 443 11.58 15.65 -13.98
CA PRO A 443 12.90 15.07 -13.84
C PRO A 443 13.38 14.40 -15.14
N VAL A 444 14.65 14.59 -15.47
CA VAL A 444 15.31 13.94 -16.61
C VAL A 444 16.56 13.25 -16.09
N ALA A 445 16.60 11.93 -16.23
CA ALA A 445 17.72 11.13 -15.73
C ALA A 445 19.07 11.56 -16.32
N GLY A 446 20.12 11.64 -15.51
CA GLY A 446 21.46 12.03 -15.92
C GLY A 446 21.68 13.53 -16.12
N VAL A 447 20.65 14.35 -16.05
CA VAL A 447 20.79 15.82 -16.06
C VAL A 447 20.97 16.27 -14.61
N GLN A 448 22.12 16.86 -14.30
CA GLN A 448 22.27 17.60 -13.05
C GLN A 448 21.49 18.91 -13.22
N HIS A 449 20.39 19.06 -12.48
CA HIS A 449 19.79 20.37 -12.32
C HIS A 449 20.85 21.24 -11.66
N GLN A 450 21.29 22.29 -12.33
CA GLN A 450 22.11 23.33 -11.69
C GLN A 450 21.22 23.95 -10.62
N GLU A 451 21.66 23.84 -9.37
CA GLU A 451 21.05 24.47 -8.20
C GLU A 451 21.00 26.01 -8.35
#